data_196ea74e95d7762ff4f389b81c362533
#
_entry.id   196ea74e95d7762ff4f389b81c362533
#
_cell.length_a   1.000
_cell.length_b   1.000
_cell.length_c   1.000
_cell.angle_alpha   90.00
_cell.angle_beta   90.00
_cell.angle_gamma   90.00
#
_symmetry.space_group_name_H-M   'P 1'
#
loop_
_entity.id
_entity.type
_entity.pdbx_description
1 polymer ?
#
loop_
_entity_poly.entity_id
_entity_poly.type
_entity_poly.pdbx_seq_one_letter_code
_entity_poly.pdbx_strand_id
1 'polypeptide(L)'
;MNKVYLIGRFTKENEIEESKDKKTKILRNTIAVKRDKENTDFIPVTFLGKLADVVTTYTTKGNRISVVGELHIQSYKDKDGNTKSFTSVLVSDVDLIDFKDNKGTQDDLPY
;
A
#
# COMPACT_ATOMS: atom_id res chain seq x y z
N MET A 1 -20.31 -0.04 7.20
CA MET A 1 -19.27 -0.92 6.61
C MET A 1 -18.33 -0.08 5.76
N ASN A 2 -17.06 -0.29 5.94
CA ASN A 2 -16.04 0.46 5.21
C ASN A 2 -14.99 -0.55 4.74
N LYS A 3 -15.11 -1.01 3.50
CA LYS A 3 -14.23 -2.02 2.92
C LYS A 3 -13.85 -1.64 1.51
N VAL A 4 -12.56 -1.76 1.22
CA VAL A 4 -12.00 -1.50 -0.10
C VAL A 4 -11.17 -2.70 -0.50
N TYR A 5 -11.35 -3.16 -1.72
CA TYR A 5 -10.60 -4.29 -2.30
C TYR A 5 -9.91 -3.78 -3.56
N LEU A 6 -8.59 -3.84 -3.58
CA LEU A 6 -7.83 -3.28 -4.70
C LEU A 6 -6.70 -4.22 -5.11
N ILE A 7 -6.41 -4.24 -6.40
CA ILE A 7 -5.21 -4.86 -6.93
C ILE A 7 -4.46 -3.79 -7.70
N GLY A 8 -3.18 -3.61 -7.39
CA GLY A 8 -2.39 -2.61 -8.06
C GLY A 8 -0.90 -2.91 -7.97
N ARG A 9 -0.10 -2.03 -8.55
CA ARG A 9 1.36 -2.15 -8.53
C ARG A 9 1.95 -1.05 -7.69
N PHE A 10 2.97 -1.38 -6.90
CA PHE A 10 3.69 -0.37 -6.14
C PHE A 10 4.38 0.60 -7.09
N THR A 11 4.28 1.89 -6.78
CA THR A 11 4.85 2.94 -7.63
C THR A 11 6.22 3.40 -7.15
N LYS A 12 6.62 3.01 -5.95
CA LYS A 12 7.93 3.35 -5.41
C LYS A 12 8.39 2.26 -4.46
N GLU A 13 9.66 2.34 -4.07
CA GLU A 13 10.22 1.35 -3.17
C GLU A 13 9.59 1.44 -1.80
N ASN A 14 9.52 0.30 -1.12
CA ASN A 14 8.96 0.23 0.22
C ASN A 14 10.01 0.62 1.25
N GLU A 15 9.71 1.65 2.03
CA GLU A 15 10.59 2.11 3.10
C GLU A 15 9.79 2.19 4.38
N ILE A 16 10.21 1.43 5.39
CA ILE A 16 9.50 1.41 6.66
C ILE A 16 9.89 2.61 7.50
N GLU A 17 8.88 3.27 8.04
CA GLU A 17 9.03 4.32 9.03
C GLU A 17 8.57 3.78 10.38
N GLU A 18 9.02 4.42 11.46
CA GLU A 18 8.53 4.08 12.78
C GLU A 18 7.63 5.19 13.29
N SER A 19 6.63 4.82 14.09
CA SER A 19 5.77 5.81 14.73
C SER A 19 6.60 6.66 15.72
N LYS A 20 6.00 7.76 16.18
CA LYS A 20 6.71 8.68 17.09
C LYS A 20 7.20 7.99 18.35
N ASP A 21 6.47 7.01 18.84
CA ASP A 21 6.87 6.26 20.03
C ASP A 21 7.74 5.07 19.69
N LYS A 22 8.09 4.89 18.43
CA LYS A 22 8.94 3.81 17.92
C LYS A 22 8.38 2.42 18.18
N LYS A 23 7.10 2.31 18.44
CA LYS A 23 6.46 1.02 18.73
C LYS A 23 5.80 0.39 17.52
N THR A 24 5.45 1.18 16.52
CA THR A 24 4.72 0.69 15.36
C THR A 24 5.48 1.00 14.09
N LYS A 25 5.67 -0.02 13.27
CA LYS A 25 6.25 0.16 11.93
C LYS A 25 5.14 0.60 10.99
N ILE A 26 5.45 1.56 10.14
CA ILE A 26 4.51 2.13 9.19
C ILE A 26 5.13 2.08 7.81
N LEU A 27 4.38 1.56 6.86
CA LEU A 27 4.77 1.60 5.45
C LEU A 27 3.72 2.37 4.68
N ARG A 28 4.13 3.47 4.07
CA ARG A 28 3.26 4.25 3.19
C ARG A 28 3.76 4.13 1.77
N ASN A 29 2.88 3.81 0.86
CA ASN A 29 3.20 3.71 -0.54
C ASN A 29 1.98 4.08 -1.34
N THR A 30 2.11 4.08 -2.65
CA THR A 30 1.00 4.35 -3.56
C THR A 30 0.95 3.19 -4.54
N ILE A 31 -0.25 2.66 -4.76
CA ILE A 31 -0.43 1.62 -5.76
C ILE A 31 -1.15 2.18 -6.96
N ALA A 32 -0.71 1.74 -8.14
CA ALA A 32 -1.34 2.12 -9.40
C ALA A 32 -2.39 1.05 -9.71
N VAL A 33 -3.65 1.47 -9.69
CA VAL A 33 -4.79 0.59 -9.94
C VAL A 33 -5.39 0.96 -11.27
N LYS A 34 -5.42 0.02 -12.19
CA LYS A 34 -5.93 0.28 -13.51
C LYS A 34 -7.45 0.35 -13.48
N ARG A 35 -8.01 1.50 -13.91
CA ARG A 35 -9.44 1.67 -13.98
C ARG A 35 -9.98 1.13 -15.29
N ASP A 36 -9.30 1.48 -16.38
CA ASP A 36 -9.63 0.98 -17.71
C ASP A 36 -8.37 1.05 -18.57
N LYS A 37 -8.49 0.86 -19.87
CA LYS A 37 -7.31 0.80 -20.74
C LYS A 37 -6.47 2.08 -20.74
N GLU A 38 -7.10 3.22 -20.50
CA GLU A 38 -6.43 4.51 -20.62
C GLU A 38 -6.22 5.22 -19.28
N ASN A 39 -6.92 4.78 -18.24
CA ASN A 39 -6.90 5.49 -16.95
C ASN A 39 -6.39 4.62 -15.84
N THR A 40 -5.53 5.20 -15.02
CA THR A 40 -4.96 4.54 -13.85
C THR A 40 -5.17 5.45 -12.65
N ASP A 41 -5.65 4.86 -11.56
CA ASP A 41 -5.78 5.59 -10.31
C ASP A 41 -4.57 5.30 -9.45
N PHE A 42 -4.03 6.35 -8.82
CA PHE A 42 -2.89 6.22 -7.91
C PHE A 42 -3.42 6.37 -6.49
N ILE A 43 -3.43 5.28 -5.76
CA ILE A 43 -4.12 5.21 -4.47
C ILE A 43 -3.12 5.05 -3.35
N PRO A 44 -3.06 6.01 -2.42
CA PRO A 44 -2.18 5.89 -1.25
C PRO A 44 -2.66 4.77 -0.34
N VAL A 45 -1.73 3.94 0.10
CA VAL A 45 -2.01 2.83 1.00
C VAL A 45 -1.07 2.88 2.18
N THR A 46 -1.56 2.43 3.33
CA THR A 46 -0.78 2.41 4.57
C THR A 46 -0.84 1.01 5.16
N PHE A 47 0.32 0.47 5.49
CA PHE A 47 0.46 -0.83 6.14
C PHE A 47 1.07 -0.60 7.51
N LEU A 48 0.53 -1.27 8.53
CA LEU A 48 1.00 -1.11 9.91
C LEU A 48 1.54 -2.41 10.47
N GLY A 49 2.57 -2.32 11.28
CA GLY A 49 3.09 -3.43 12.06
C GLY A 49 3.59 -4.57 11.19
N LYS A 50 3.09 -5.76 11.47
CA LYS A 50 3.55 -6.96 10.78
C LYS A 50 3.29 -6.91 9.28
N LEU A 51 2.19 -6.31 8.85
CA LEU A 51 1.91 -6.17 7.43
C LEU A 51 2.98 -5.32 6.74
N ALA A 52 3.44 -4.26 7.41
CA ALA A 52 4.51 -3.43 6.85
C ALA A 52 5.78 -4.26 6.65
N ASP A 53 6.12 -5.10 7.61
CA ASP A 53 7.29 -5.98 7.50
C ASP A 53 7.15 -6.98 6.35
N VAL A 54 6.00 -7.63 6.27
CA VAL A 54 5.78 -8.65 5.24
C VAL A 54 5.86 -8.02 3.85
N VAL A 55 5.18 -6.91 3.65
CA VAL A 55 5.16 -6.26 2.35
C VAL A 55 6.56 -5.79 1.95
N THR A 56 7.28 -5.18 2.88
CA THR A 56 8.63 -4.69 2.59
C THR A 56 9.60 -5.83 2.30
N THR A 57 9.46 -6.93 3.03
CA THR A 57 10.36 -8.08 2.87
C THR A 57 10.20 -8.74 1.51
N TYR A 58 8.98 -8.86 1.03
CA TYR A 58 8.71 -9.70 -0.14
C TYR A 58 8.39 -8.95 -1.42
N THR A 59 8.17 -7.63 -1.37
CA THR A 59 7.80 -6.89 -2.56
C THR A 59 8.67 -5.66 -2.77
N THR A 60 8.67 -5.19 -4.01
CA THR A 60 9.42 -3.99 -4.39
C THR A 60 8.61 -3.21 -5.42
N LYS A 61 9.14 -2.06 -5.84
CA LYS A 61 8.51 -1.22 -6.85
C LYS A 61 8.13 -2.06 -8.07
N GLY A 62 6.91 -1.86 -8.54
CA GLY A 62 6.40 -2.54 -9.73
C GLY A 62 5.72 -3.86 -9.47
N ASN A 63 5.87 -4.43 -8.28
CA ASN A 63 5.19 -5.68 -7.94
C ASN A 63 3.70 -5.43 -7.72
N ARG A 64 2.90 -6.43 -8.06
CA ARG A 64 1.45 -6.37 -7.85
C ARG A 64 1.09 -6.93 -6.48
N ILE A 65 0.08 -6.32 -5.89
CA ILE A 65 -0.43 -6.74 -4.59
C ILE A 65 -1.94 -6.57 -4.58
N SER A 66 -2.59 -7.46 -3.87
CA SER A 66 -4.02 -7.35 -3.59
C SER A 66 -4.16 -6.90 -2.14
N VAL A 67 -4.93 -5.84 -1.92
CA VAL A 67 -5.12 -5.31 -0.57
C VAL A 67 -6.60 -5.24 -0.24
N VAL A 68 -6.89 -5.48 1.03
CA VAL A 68 -8.21 -5.25 1.63
C VAL A 68 -8.01 -4.27 2.75
N GLY A 69 -8.84 -3.26 2.82
CA GLY A 69 -8.68 -2.27 3.88
C GLY A 69 -9.87 -1.37 4.03
N GLU A 70 -9.65 -0.27 4.70
CA GLU A 70 -10.66 0.76 4.96
C GLU A 70 -10.25 2.05 4.28
N LEU A 71 -11.23 2.75 3.74
CA LEU A 71 -10.98 4.06 3.16
C LEU A 71 -11.00 5.12 4.27
N HIS A 72 -9.93 5.87 4.36
CA HIS A 72 -9.83 6.95 5.34
C HIS A 72 -9.64 8.28 4.63
N ILE A 73 -10.36 9.28 5.08
CA ILE A 73 -10.24 10.64 4.55
C ILE A 73 -9.88 11.55 5.71
N GLN A 74 -8.74 12.23 5.59
CA GLN A 74 -8.26 13.15 6.61
C GLN A 74 -8.33 14.57 6.08
N SER A 75 -8.84 15.48 6.90
CA SER A 75 -8.89 16.90 6.55
C SER A 75 -7.77 17.63 7.25
N TYR A 76 -7.16 18.57 6.55
CA TYR A 76 -6.12 19.41 7.13
C TYR A 76 -6.17 20.78 6.49
N LYS A 77 -5.54 21.78 7.15
CA LYS A 77 -5.45 23.11 6.59
C LYS A 77 -4.06 23.35 6.05
N ASP A 78 -4.00 23.92 4.87
CA ASP A 78 -2.71 24.25 4.27
C ASP A 78 -2.21 25.60 4.79
N LYS A 79 -1.09 26.07 4.23
CA LYS A 79 -0.46 27.32 4.68
C LYS A 79 -1.35 28.54 4.46
N ASP A 80 -2.25 28.45 3.49
CA ASP A 80 -3.14 29.57 3.15
C ASP A 80 -4.45 29.50 3.92
N GLY A 81 -4.60 28.53 4.82
CA GLY A 81 -5.82 28.37 5.60
C GLY A 81 -6.93 27.63 4.88
N ASN A 82 -6.68 27.14 3.69
CA ASN A 82 -7.67 26.37 2.94
C ASN A 82 -7.76 24.94 3.48
N THR A 83 -8.99 24.43 3.55
CA THR A 83 -9.19 23.04 3.97
C THR A 83 -8.90 22.11 2.81
N LYS A 84 -8.03 21.14 3.05
CA LYS A 84 -7.68 20.11 2.09
C LYS A 84 -8.00 18.76 2.67
N SER A 85 -8.16 17.76 1.80
CA SER A 85 -8.37 16.39 2.27
C SER A 85 -7.35 15.46 1.63
N PHE A 86 -7.05 14.39 2.35
CA PHE A 86 -6.15 13.35 1.88
C PHE A 86 -6.84 12.01 2.08
N THR A 87 -6.98 11.26 0.99
CA THR A 87 -7.64 9.98 0.99
C THR A 87 -6.60 8.87 0.93
N SER A 88 -6.73 7.87 1.80
CA SER A 88 -5.83 6.73 1.79
C SER A 88 -6.58 5.49 2.22
N VAL A 89 -5.98 4.33 1.97
CA VAL A 89 -6.53 3.05 2.40
C VAL A 89 -5.64 2.50 3.51
N LEU A 90 -6.23 2.27 4.67
CA LEU A 90 -5.54 1.57 5.75
C LEU A 90 -5.75 0.09 5.53
N VAL A 91 -4.67 -0.61 5.23
CA VAL A 91 -4.74 -2.00 4.80
C VAL A 91 -4.87 -2.92 6.00
N SER A 92 -5.80 -3.87 5.92
CA SER A 92 -6.00 -4.86 6.97
C SER A 92 -5.55 -6.25 6.56
N ASP A 93 -5.46 -6.53 5.26
CA ASP A 93 -5.06 -7.84 4.78
C ASP A 93 -4.47 -7.71 3.37
N VAL A 94 -3.59 -8.62 3.01
CA VAL A 94 -2.92 -8.58 1.70
C VAL A 94 -2.78 -9.98 1.12
N ASP A 95 -2.73 -10.02 -0.22
CA ASP A 95 -2.27 -11.18 -0.97
C ASP A 95 -1.17 -10.70 -1.90
N LEU A 96 0.00 -11.31 -1.80
CA LEU A 96 1.13 -10.94 -2.64
C LEU A 96 1.00 -11.67 -3.97
N ILE A 97 0.92 -10.91 -5.06
CA ILE A 97 0.79 -11.48 -6.39
C ILE A 97 2.17 -11.67 -7.01
N ASP A 98 3.02 -10.67 -6.90
CA ASP A 98 4.40 -10.72 -7.35
C ASP A 98 5.33 -10.65 -6.15
N PHE A 99 6.54 -11.19 -6.32
CA PHE A 99 7.56 -11.20 -5.27
C PHE A 99 8.85 -10.65 -5.84
N LYS A 100 9.62 -9.95 -5.03
CA LYS A 100 10.89 -9.41 -5.46
C LYS A 100 11.94 -10.52 -5.49
N ASP A 101 12.85 -10.41 -6.47
CA ASP A 101 14.03 -11.28 -6.57
C ASP A 101 13.71 -12.74 -6.31
N ASN A 102 12.73 -13.25 -7.00
CA ASN A 102 12.27 -14.62 -6.79
C ASN A 102 12.74 -15.55 -7.89
N LYS A 103 13.99 -15.44 -8.27
CA LYS A 103 14.57 -16.27 -9.30
C LYS A 103 14.39 -17.74 -8.96
N GLY A 104 13.73 -18.46 -9.86
CA GLY A 104 13.55 -19.88 -9.69
C GLY A 104 12.68 -20.28 -8.52
N THR A 105 12.06 -19.32 -7.86
CA THR A 105 11.27 -19.63 -6.66
C THR A 105 9.78 -19.70 -6.93
N GLN A 106 9.37 -19.52 -8.16
CA GLN A 106 7.93 -19.55 -8.45
C GLN A 106 7.31 -20.88 -8.11
N ASP A 107 8.08 -21.95 -8.25
CA ASP A 107 7.59 -23.28 -7.90
C ASP A 107 7.42 -23.45 -6.40
N ASP A 108 8.02 -22.58 -5.63
CA ASP A 108 7.95 -22.63 -4.17
C ASP A 108 6.84 -21.75 -3.59
N LEU A 109 6.12 -21.05 -4.45
CA LEU A 109 5.04 -20.18 -3.99
C LEU A 109 3.87 -21.04 -3.51
N PRO A 110 3.21 -20.60 -2.43
CA PRO A 110 2.12 -21.38 -1.85
C PRO A 110 0.86 -21.41 -2.71
N TYR A 111 0.83 -20.73 -3.81
CA TYR A 111 -0.31 -20.74 -4.73
C TYR A 111 0.11 -20.49 -6.14
#